data_b760606ca91ce5f53f5acfa592d11803
#
_entry.id   b760606ca91ce5f53f5acfa592d11803
#
_cell.length_a   1.000
_cell.length_b   1.000
_cell.length_c   1.000
_cell.angle_alpha   90.00
_cell.angle_beta   90.00
_cell.angle_gamma   90.00
#
_symmetry.space_group_name_H-M   'P 1'
#
loop_
_entity.id
_entity.type
_entity.pdbx_description
1 polymer ?
#
loop_
_entity_poly.entity_id
_entity_poly.type
_entity_poly.pdbx_seq_one_letter_code
_entity_poly.pdbx_strand_id
1 'polypeptide(L)'
;YFCVSTDKAANPVNMMGASKRIMEMFLMRESLSQNISMARFANVAFSDGSLLHGFNQRFANRQPFSAPNDVRRYFVTPQESGELCLLSGLLGENRDIFFPKLSEKLHLITFSDIAIRFLREHGYEPYECQSEDEARNRSEELIAKKQWPCYFFKSDTTGEKDFEEFFTDNEDLDMKRFETVGVIPNQPEFDGAKLDEFMDGIAALREKSTWNKEDIVKLYFNLLPEFAHKETGKYLDQRM
;
A
#
# COMPACT_ATOMS: atom_id res chain seq x y z
N TYR A 1 -7.43 19.54 10.79
CA TYR A 1 -7.79 18.16 10.43
C TYR A 1 -6.57 17.39 9.91
N PHE A 2 -6.38 16.15 10.37
CA PHE A 2 -5.32 15.27 9.91
C PHE A 2 -5.93 14.03 9.22
N CYS A 3 -5.34 13.60 8.11
CA CYS A 3 -5.78 12.41 7.37
C CYS A 3 -4.62 11.52 6.95
N VAL A 4 -4.81 10.20 7.06
CA VAL A 4 -3.85 9.21 6.60
C VAL A 4 -4.06 8.89 5.12
N SER A 5 -3.02 9.04 4.34
CA SER A 5 -2.91 8.59 2.95
C SER A 5 -1.85 7.48 2.81
N THR A 6 -1.42 7.19 1.61
CA THR A 6 -0.52 6.09 1.29
C THR A 6 0.42 6.49 0.14
N ASP A 7 1.60 5.88 0.10
CA ASP A 7 2.52 5.89 -1.05
C ASP A 7 1.83 5.58 -2.38
N LYS A 8 0.83 4.69 -2.38
CA LYS A 8 0.07 4.27 -3.57
C LYS A 8 -0.81 5.37 -4.17
N ALA A 9 -1.03 6.49 -3.46
CA ALA A 9 -1.77 7.65 -3.95
C ALA A 9 -0.95 8.52 -4.90
N ALA A 10 0.39 8.50 -4.84
CA ALA A 10 1.26 9.32 -5.68
C ALA A 10 1.09 8.99 -7.17
N ASN A 11 1.27 7.75 -7.56
CA ASN A 11 1.10 7.28 -8.95
C ASN A 11 0.20 6.03 -8.95
N PRO A 12 -1.14 6.17 -8.86
CA PRO A 12 -2.04 5.07 -8.65
C PRO A 12 -2.12 4.13 -9.85
N VAL A 13 -1.99 2.82 -9.60
CA VAL A 13 -2.15 1.74 -10.60
C VAL A 13 -3.24 0.74 -10.22
N ASN A 14 -3.81 0.90 -9.02
CA ASN A 14 -4.93 0.10 -8.52
C ASN A 14 -6.01 0.98 -7.89
N MET A 15 -7.20 0.41 -7.71
CA MET A 15 -8.38 1.13 -7.21
C MET A 15 -8.17 1.71 -5.80
N MET A 16 -7.41 1.02 -4.94
CA MET A 16 -7.13 1.52 -3.59
C MET A 16 -6.25 2.78 -3.63
N GLY A 17 -5.16 2.77 -4.40
CA GLY A 17 -4.31 3.94 -4.60
C GLY A 17 -5.09 5.11 -5.22
N ALA A 18 -5.90 4.83 -6.26
CA ALA A 18 -6.75 5.83 -6.90
C ALA A 18 -7.78 6.41 -5.93
N SER A 19 -8.42 5.60 -5.09
CA SER A 19 -9.36 6.10 -4.07
C SER A 19 -8.70 7.03 -3.06
N LYS A 20 -7.47 6.73 -2.67
CA LYS A 20 -6.69 7.60 -1.77
C LYS A 20 -6.26 8.88 -2.47
N ARG A 21 -5.87 8.84 -3.74
CA ARG A 21 -5.59 10.05 -4.52
C ARG A 21 -6.82 10.95 -4.65
N ILE A 22 -7.97 10.37 -4.94
CA ILE A 22 -9.25 11.12 -4.98
C ILE A 22 -9.57 11.73 -3.62
N MET A 23 -9.37 10.99 -2.52
CA MET A 23 -9.51 11.53 -1.16
C MET A 23 -8.60 12.75 -0.94
N GLU A 24 -7.33 12.70 -1.37
CA GLU A 24 -6.41 13.84 -1.29
C GLU A 24 -6.95 15.06 -2.06
N MET A 25 -7.53 14.87 -3.25
CA MET A 25 -8.13 15.95 -4.04
C MET A 25 -9.32 16.59 -3.31
N PHE A 26 -10.20 15.80 -2.69
CA PHE A 26 -11.28 16.33 -1.86
C PHE A 26 -10.75 17.11 -0.66
N LEU A 27 -9.69 16.60 0.01
CA LEU A 27 -9.06 17.30 1.12
C LEU A 27 -8.37 18.61 0.67
N MET A 28 -7.83 18.67 -0.54
CA MET A 28 -7.35 19.94 -1.12
C MET A 28 -8.50 20.95 -1.27
N ARG A 29 -9.69 20.54 -1.72
CA ARG A 29 -10.88 21.41 -1.77
C ARG A 29 -11.27 21.92 -0.39
N GLU A 30 -11.37 21.03 0.58
CA GLU A 30 -11.75 21.38 1.97
C GLU A 30 -10.70 22.26 2.66
N SER A 31 -9.44 22.19 2.22
CA SER A 31 -8.34 23.00 2.76
C SER A 31 -8.48 24.51 2.52
N LEU A 32 -9.42 24.91 1.66
CA LEU A 32 -9.76 26.33 1.47
C LEU A 32 -10.51 26.92 2.68
N SER A 33 -11.18 26.07 3.47
CA SER A 33 -12.00 26.49 4.60
C SER A 33 -11.42 26.09 5.97
N GLN A 34 -10.51 25.12 6.03
CA GLN A 34 -9.92 24.60 7.26
C GLN A 34 -8.48 24.13 7.05
N ASN A 35 -7.68 24.11 8.10
CA ASN A 35 -6.33 23.57 8.04
C ASN A 35 -6.37 22.04 7.94
N ILE A 36 -5.71 21.51 6.91
CA ILE A 36 -5.63 20.06 6.65
C ILE A 36 -4.17 19.69 6.44
N SER A 37 -3.70 18.67 7.17
CA SER A 37 -2.43 17.99 6.91
C SER A 37 -2.65 16.51 6.68
N MET A 38 -1.72 15.87 5.98
CA MET A 38 -1.81 14.47 5.59
C MET A 38 -0.47 13.77 5.77
N ALA A 39 -0.50 12.43 5.83
CA ALA A 39 0.70 11.62 5.73
C ALA A 39 0.51 10.47 4.74
N ARG A 40 1.46 10.30 3.81
CA ARG A 40 1.56 9.14 2.93
C ARG A 40 2.46 8.10 3.59
N PHE A 41 1.87 6.99 3.99
CA PHE A 41 2.57 5.90 4.66
C PHE A 41 3.21 4.96 3.65
N ALA A 42 4.36 4.41 4.04
CA ALA A 42 4.86 3.13 3.55
C ALA A 42 4.00 1.96 4.09
N ASN A 43 4.37 0.72 3.78
CA ASN A 43 3.69 -0.42 4.36
C ASN A 43 4.03 -0.51 5.86
N VAL A 44 3.02 -0.58 6.71
CA VAL A 44 3.21 -0.79 8.15
C VAL A 44 3.43 -2.28 8.39
N ALA A 45 4.62 -2.63 8.88
CA ALA A 45 5.01 -4.02 9.09
C ALA A 45 4.06 -4.71 10.09
N PHE A 46 3.63 -5.91 9.75
CA PHE A 46 2.76 -6.77 10.57
C PHE A 46 1.41 -6.15 10.99
N SER A 47 0.96 -5.11 10.28
CA SER A 47 -0.40 -4.58 10.47
C SER A 47 -1.47 -5.61 10.12
N ASP A 48 -2.65 -5.50 10.74
CA ASP A 48 -3.77 -6.41 10.48
C ASP A 48 -4.14 -6.46 9.00
N GLY A 49 -4.36 -7.69 8.49
CA GLY A 49 -4.65 -7.93 7.08
C GLY A 49 -3.45 -7.80 6.13
N SER A 50 -2.24 -7.49 6.64
CA SER A 50 -1.04 -7.45 5.80
C SER A 50 -0.50 -8.86 5.52
N LEU A 51 0.27 -9.02 4.42
CA LEU A 51 0.95 -10.27 4.09
C LEU A 51 1.89 -10.72 5.24
N LEU A 52 2.58 -9.77 5.89
CA LEU A 52 3.46 -10.08 7.02
C LEU A 52 2.69 -10.55 8.25
N HIS A 53 1.50 -10.01 8.51
CA HIS A 53 0.60 -10.54 9.53
C HIS A 53 0.17 -11.97 9.20
N GLY A 54 -0.09 -12.23 7.91
CA GLY A 54 -0.35 -13.58 7.40
C GLY A 54 0.79 -14.57 7.69
N PHE A 55 2.07 -14.14 7.69
CA PHE A 55 3.19 -15.01 8.08
C PHE A 55 3.09 -15.45 9.54
N ASN A 56 2.73 -14.55 10.47
CA ASN A 56 2.50 -14.92 11.86
C ASN A 56 1.40 -15.98 12.00
N GLN A 57 0.28 -15.79 11.30
CA GLN A 57 -0.85 -16.73 11.34
C GLN A 57 -0.48 -18.09 10.73
N ARG A 58 0.17 -18.09 9.56
CA ARG A 58 0.63 -19.32 8.90
C ARG A 58 1.66 -20.07 9.73
N PHE A 59 2.59 -19.35 10.36
CA PHE A 59 3.58 -19.93 11.24
C PHE A 59 2.92 -20.61 12.45
N ALA A 60 2.00 -19.91 13.12
CA ALA A 60 1.25 -20.47 14.25
C ALA A 60 0.44 -21.73 13.87
N ASN A 61 -0.12 -21.75 12.66
CA ASN A 61 -0.92 -22.86 12.14
C ASN A 61 -0.10 -23.94 11.40
N ARG A 62 1.24 -23.84 11.39
CA ARG A 62 2.16 -24.76 10.70
C ARG A 62 1.87 -24.89 9.20
N GLN A 63 1.48 -23.77 8.56
CA GLN A 63 1.15 -23.68 7.14
C GLN A 63 2.34 -23.17 6.31
N PRO A 64 2.45 -23.56 5.02
CA PRO A 64 3.49 -23.06 4.12
C PRO A 64 3.45 -21.53 3.98
N PHE A 65 4.61 -20.93 3.74
CA PHE A 65 4.68 -19.53 3.33
C PHE A 65 4.58 -19.41 1.82
N SER A 66 3.83 -18.40 1.37
CA SER A 66 3.74 -18.05 -0.04
C SER A 66 3.94 -16.54 -0.17
N ALA A 67 4.84 -16.11 -1.06
CA ALA A 67 5.17 -14.69 -1.23
C ALA A 67 5.74 -14.38 -2.61
N PRO A 68 5.46 -13.16 -3.16
CA PRO A 68 6.12 -12.70 -4.36
C PRO A 68 7.61 -12.41 -4.10
N ASN A 69 8.46 -12.73 -5.08
CA ASN A 69 9.91 -12.55 -5.00
C ASN A 69 10.45 -11.39 -5.87
N ASP A 70 9.59 -10.74 -6.64
CA ASP A 70 9.90 -9.63 -7.54
C ASP A 70 9.28 -8.29 -7.10
N VAL A 71 8.40 -8.30 -6.10
CA VAL A 71 7.76 -7.10 -5.55
C VAL A 71 8.52 -6.64 -4.32
N ARG A 72 8.95 -5.37 -4.35
CA ARG A 72 9.70 -4.74 -3.26
C ARG A 72 8.87 -3.65 -2.60
N ARG A 73 8.98 -3.54 -1.28
CA ARG A 73 8.26 -2.51 -0.52
C ARG A 73 9.16 -1.89 0.54
N TYR A 74 8.84 -0.63 0.85
CA TYR A 74 9.33 0.02 2.05
C TYR A 74 8.42 -0.34 3.22
N PHE A 75 9.01 -0.59 4.37
CA PHE A 75 8.27 -0.88 5.59
C PHE A 75 8.65 0.10 6.69
N VAL A 76 7.65 0.50 7.45
CA VAL A 76 7.77 1.23 8.69
C VAL A 76 7.19 0.40 9.83
N THR A 77 7.70 0.59 11.04
CA THR A 77 7.11 -0.03 12.22
C THR A 77 5.79 0.65 12.61
N PRO A 78 4.92 0.01 13.40
CA PRO A 78 3.74 0.65 13.97
C PRO A 78 4.07 1.93 14.76
N GLN A 79 5.21 1.95 15.46
CA GLN A 79 5.68 3.11 16.19
C GLN A 79 6.04 4.26 15.25
N GLU A 80 6.88 4.03 14.25
CA GLU A 80 7.25 5.04 13.25
C GLU A 80 6.03 5.60 12.52
N SER A 81 5.04 4.75 12.22
CA SER A 81 3.79 5.21 11.60
C SER A 81 2.98 6.12 12.54
N GLY A 82 2.94 5.80 13.84
CA GLY A 82 2.31 6.64 14.86
C GLY A 82 3.04 7.98 15.05
N GLU A 83 4.36 7.96 15.05
CA GLU A 83 5.20 9.17 15.11
C GLU A 83 4.98 10.07 13.88
N LEU A 84 4.89 9.50 12.69
CA LEU A 84 4.55 10.24 11.46
C LEU A 84 3.17 10.90 11.55
N CYS A 85 2.16 10.21 12.10
CA CYS A 85 0.84 10.78 12.37
C CYS A 85 0.93 11.98 13.31
N LEU A 86 1.63 11.82 14.43
CA LEU A 86 1.77 12.90 15.43
C LEU A 86 2.50 14.10 14.84
N LEU A 87 3.60 13.90 14.15
CA LEU A 87 4.34 14.99 13.49
C LEU A 87 3.45 15.73 12.50
N SER A 88 2.75 15.01 11.62
CA SER A 88 1.88 15.62 10.62
C SER A 88 0.70 16.35 11.26
N GLY A 89 0.07 15.76 12.30
CA GLY A 89 -1.09 16.35 12.96
C GLY A 89 -0.76 17.57 13.83
N LEU A 90 0.46 17.62 14.41
CA LEU A 90 0.85 18.69 15.32
C LEU A 90 1.67 19.81 14.65
N LEU A 91 2.51 19.47 13.67
CA LEU A 91 3.47 20.38 13.04
C LEU A 91 3.17 20.61 11.55
N GLY A 92 2.14 19.97 11.00
CA GLY A 92 1.72 20.16 9.62
C GLY A 92 1.06 21.54 9.44
N GLU A 93 1.52 22.23 8.40
CA GLU A 93 0.85 23.41 7.88
C GLU A 93 -0.31 23.00 6.98
N ASN A 94 -1.15 23.95 6.60
CA ASN A 94 -2.29 23.65 5.71
C ASN A 94 -1.81 23.10 4.37
N ARG A 95 -2.31 21.92 3.98
CA ARG A 95 -2.02 21.16 2.76
C ARG A 95 -0.70 20.41 2.75
N ASP A 96 0.04 20.37 3.84
CA ASP A 96 1.22 19.54 3.94
C ASP A 96 0.88 18.05 3.83
N ILE A 97 1.66 17.33 3.02
CA ILE A 97 1.67 15.86 3.02
C ILE A 97 3.03 15.38 3.49
N PHE A 98 3.04 14.73 4.63
CA PHE A 98 4.24 14.16 5.22
C PHE A 98 4.52 12.76 4.66
N PHE A 99 5.78 12.41 4.49
CA PHE A 99 6.19 11.07 4.06
C PHE A 99 7.55 10.71 4.67
N PRO A 100 7.84 9.41 4.91
CA PRO A 100 9.15 9.00 5.40
C PRO A 100 10.21 9.22 4.32
N LYS A 101 11.33 9.87 4.66
CA LYS A 101 12.46 10.01 3.74
C LYS A 101 13.06 8.63 3.47
N LEU A 102 13.33 8.37 2.20
CA LEU A 102 14.10 7.21 1.79
C LEU A 102 15.55 7.40 2.29
N SER A 103 15.89 6.73 3.37
CA SER A 103 17.24 6.69 3.92
C SER A 103 17.84 5.30 3.72
N GLU A 104 19.14 5.15 3.94
CA GLU A 104 19.79 3.83 3.96
C GLU A 104 19.17 2.86 4.98
N LYS A 105 18.46 3.39 5.99
CA LYS A 105 17.73 2.61 7.00
C LYS A 105 16.38 2.09 6.50
N LEU A 106 15.77 2.76 5.52
CA LEU A 106 14.50 2.34 4.92
C LEU A 106 14.80 1.44 3.73
N HIS A 107 15.09 0.18 4.00
CA HIS A 107 15.45 -0.79 2.96
C HIS A 107 14.24 -1.19 2.13
N LEU A 108 14.43 -1.12 0.82
CA LEU A 108 13.52 -1.71 -0.15
C LEU A 108 13.77 -3.22 -0.16
N ILE A 109 12.81 -3.99 0.33
CA ILE A 109 12.94 -5.43 0.56
C ILE A 109 11.79 -6.20 -0.10
N THR A 110 12.06 -7.42 -0.59
CA THR A 110 11.02 -8.32 -1.11
C THR A 110 10.27 -9.02 0.01
N PHE A 111 9.03 -9.43 -0.27
CA PHE A 111 8.27 -10.23 0.70
C PHE A 111 8.90 -11.60 0.95
N SER A 112 9.53 -12.21 -0.08
CA SER A 112 10.26 -13.46 0.07
C SER A 112 11.48 -13.32 0.99
N ASP A 113 12.23 -12.23 0.91
CA ASP A 113 13.37 -11.98 1.80
C ASP A 113 12.92 -11.81 3.25
N ILE A 114 11.78 -11.15 3.48
CA ILE A 114 11.21 -11.04 4.83
C ILE A 114 10.79 -12.41 5.34
N ALA A 115 10.12 -13.23 4.52
CA ALA A 115 9.74 -14.59 4.88
C ALA A 115 10.94 -15.44 5.30
N ILE A 116 12.03 -15.37 4.53
CA ILE A 116 13.30 -16.07 4.82
C ILE A 116 13.88 -15.63 6.17
N ARG A 117 13.98 -14.32 6.40
CA ARG A 117 14.50 -13.77 7.67
C ARG A 117 13.61 -14.18 8.85
N PHE A 118 12.30 -14.04 8.71
CA PHE A 118 11.34 -14.43 9.72
C PHE A 118 11.51 -15.89 10.13
N LEU A 119 11.61 -16.80 9.18
CA LEU A 119 11.77 -18.23 9.45
C LEU A 119 13.09 -18.54 10.15
N ARG A 120 14.20 -17.93 9.72
CA ARG A 120 15.51 -18.11 10.35
C ARG A 120 15.54 -17.61 11.78
N GLU A 121 14.92 -16.48 12.09
CA GLU A 121 14.78 -15.96 13.45
C GLU A 121 13.98 -16.90 14.36
N HIS A 122 13.06 -17.68 13.77
CA HIS A 122 12.30 -18.71 14.49
C HIS A 122 12.96 -20.11 14.51
N GLY A 123 14.19 -20.21 14.00
CA GLY A 123 14.98 -21.45 14.03
C GLY A 123 14.59 -22.47 12.96
N TYR A 124 14.08 -22.00 11.83
CA TYR A 124 13.78 -22.82 10.66
C TYR A 124 14.57 -22.35 9.43
N GLU A 125 15.03 -23.29 8.60
CA GLU A 125 15.54 -22.98 7.28
C GLU A 125 14.40 -23.00 6.24
N PRO A 126 14.27 -22.00 5.38
CA PRO A 126 13.28 -22.03 4.32
C PRO A 126 13.62 -23.13 3.30
N TYR A 127 12.61 -23.88 2.89
CA TYR A 127 12.70 -24.86 1.83
C TYR A 127 11.81 -24.40 0.66
N GLU A 128 12.41 -24.00 -0.44
CA GLU A 128 11.68 -23.51 -1.61
C GLU A 128 11.08 -24.69 -2.40
N CYS A 129 9.76 -24.69 -2.51
CA CYS A 129 8.97 -25.66 -3.25
C CYS A 129 8.64 -25.12 -4.64
N GLN A 130 8.43 -26.02 -5.59
CA GLN A 130 8.14 -25.67 -6.99
C GLN A 130 6.67 -25.28 -7.21
N SER A 131 5.78 -25.59 -6.27
CA SER A 131 4.36 -25.27 -6.32
C SER A 131 3.75 -25.14 -4.92
N GLU A 132 2.56 -24.50 -4.85
CA GLU A 132 1.78 -24.46 -3.61
C GLU A 132 1.38 -25.86 -3.12
N ASP A 133 1.02 -26.76 -4.03
CA ASP A 133 0.63 -28.12 -3.68
C ASP A 133 1.81 -28.89 -3.09
N GLU A 134 3.01 -28.76 -3.64
CA GLU A 134 4.20 -29.35 -3.04
C GLU A 134 4.43 -28.80 -1.63
N ALA A 135 4.35 -27.49 -1.45
CA ALA A 135 4.54 -26.84 -0.17
C ALA A 135 3.53 -27.34 0.88
N ARG A 136 2.27 -27.49 0.50
CA ARG A 136 1.22 -28.02 1.38
C ARG A 136 1.44 -29.50 1.73
N ASN A 137 1.70 -30.33 0.73
CA ASN A 137 1.83 -31.78 0.92
C ASN A 137 3.06 -32.18 1.74
N ARG A 138 4.12 -31.35 1.72
CA ARG A 138 5.38 -31.63 2.43
C ARG A 138 5.52 -30.90 3.76
N SER A 139 4.51 -30.17 4.20
CA SER A 139 4.60 -29.31 5.39
C SER A 139 5.01 -30.07 6.63
N GLU A 140 4.35 -31.17 6.97
CA GLU A 140 4.65 -31.96 8.18
C GLU A 140 6.06 -32.54 8.14
N GLU A 141 6.46 -33.13 7.01
CA GLU A 141 7.79 -33.72 6.81
C GLU A 141 8.90 -32.67 6.99
N LEU A 142 8.76 -31.52 6.32
CA LEU A 142 9.78 -30.48 6.31
C LEU A 142 9.91 -29.81 7.69
N ILE A 143 8.78 -29.45 8.30
CA ILE A 143 8.78 -28.81 9.62
C ILE A 143 9.40 -29.70 10.69
N ALA A 144 9.19 -31.05 10.64
CA ALA A 144 9.84 -31.96 11.51
C ALA A 144 11.37 -31.97 11.38
N LYS A 145 11.89 -31.62 10.20
CA LYS A 145 13.32 -31.49 9.89
C LYS A 145 13.89 -30.11 10.14
N LYS A 146 13.15 -29.19 10.79
CA LYS A 146 13.51 -27.79 10.97
C LYS A 146 13.65 -27.02 9.64
N GLN A 147 12.97 -27.47 8.60
CA GLN A 147 12.79 -26.77 7.34
C GLN A 147 11.35 -26.28 7.23
N TRP A 148 11.13 -25.09 6.63
CA TRP A 148 9.79 -24.57 6.44
C TRP A 148 9.46 -24.49 4.96
N PRO A 149 8.34 -25.08 4.50
CA PRO A 149 7.96 -25.07 3.11
C PRO A 149 7.58 -23.66 2.68
N CYS A 150 8.21 -23.19 1.61
CA CYS A 150 7.98 -21.89 1.02
C CYS A 150 7.70 -22.04 -0.48
N TYR A 151 6.75 -21.26 -0.99
CA TYR A 151 6.54 -21.10 -2.41
C TYR A 151 6.72 -19.62 -2.79
N PHE A 152 7.78 -19.31 -3.51
CA PHE A 152 8.06 -17.96 -3.99
C PHE A 152 7.75 -17.87 -5.48
N PHE A 153 7.01 -16.83 -5.87
CA PHE A 153 6.50 -16.68 -7.22
C PHE A 153 6.68 -15.26 -7.73
N LYS A 154 6.60 -15.08 -9.05
CA LYS A 154 6.51 -13.75 -9.66
C LYS A 154 5.09 -13.24 -9.56
N SER A 155 4.94 -11.98 -9.13
CA SER A 155 3.62 -11.37 -9.03
C SER A 155 3.00 -11.20 -10.42
N ASP A 156 1.74 -11.62 -10.53
CA ASP A 156 0.88 -11.38 -11.68
C ASP A 156 -0.44 -10.72 -11.24
N THR A 157 -0.42 -10.11 -10.05
CA THR A 157 -1.56 -9.47 -9.41
C THR A 157 -1.94 -8.18 -10.12
N THR A 158 -3.25 -7.90 -10.19
CA THR A 158 -3.79 -6.65 -10.74
C THR A 158 -3.23 -5.42 -10.03
N GLY A 159 -2.68 -4.49 -10.81
CA GLY A 159 -2.24 -3.18 -10.30
C GLY A 159 -1.09 -3.24 -9.30
N GLU A 160 -0.15 -4.18 -9.48
CA GLU A 160 1.07 -4.23 -8.69
C GLU A 160 2.23 -3.55 -9.41
N LYS A 161 3.04 -2.81 -8.64
CA LYS A 161 4.30 -2.19 -9.09
C LYS A 161 5.49 -2.91 -8.48
N ASP A 162 6.66 -2.79 -9.12
CA ASP A 162 7.92 -3.28 -8.54
C ASP A 162 8.22 -2.63 -7.18
N PHE A 163 7.97 -1.33 -7.07
CA PHE A 163 8.05 -0.55 -5.83
C PHE A 163 7.09 0.64 -5.87
N GLU A 164 6.76 1.18 -4.71
CA GLU A 164 5.89 2.35 -4.56
C GLU A 164 6.70 3.62 -4.32
N GLU A 165 6.11 4.75 -4.71
CA GLU A 165 6.68 6.09 -4.62
C GLU A 165 5.84 6.96 -3.68
N PHE A 166 6.50 7.81 -2.88
CA PHE A 166 5.80 8.70 -1.95
C PHE A 166 5.32 9.99 -2.60
N PHE A 167 5.89 10.36 -3.72
CA PHE A 167 5.61 11.62 -4.42
C PHE A 167 5.71 11.44 -5.93
N THR A 168 5.16 12.37 -6.67
CA THR A 168 5.26 12.46 -8.13
C THR A 168 6.33 13.47 -8.53
N ASP A 169 6.76 13.42 -9.79
CA ASP A 169 7.73 14.37 -10.34
C ASP A 169 7.23 15.83 -10.35
N ASN A 170 5.92 16.03 -10.25
CA ASN A 170 5.27 17.35 -10.27
C ASN A 170 5.03 17.93 -8.88
N GLU A 171 5.35 17.21 -7.80
CA GLU A 171 5.17 17.68 -6.43
C GLU A 171 6.46 18.33 -5.93
N ASP A 172 6.35 19.57 -5.38
CA ASP A 172 7.46 20.24 -4.71
C ASP A 172 7.78 19.53 -3.39
N LEU A 173 9.09 19.40 -3.06
CA LEU A 173 9.53 18.67 -1.89
C LEU A 173 10.30 19.56 -0.93
N ASP A 174 9.84 19.66 0.31
CA ASP A 174 10.64 20.19 1.43
C ASP A 174 11.35 19.04 2.16
N MET A 175 12.61 18.82 1.79
CA MET A 175 13.46 17.80 2.40
C MET A 175 14.31 18.33 3.56
N LYS A 176 14.10 19.59 3.99
CA LYS A 176 14.96 20.23 5.00
C LYS A 176 14.25 20.47 6.32
N ARG A 177 12.92 20.54 6.34
CA ARG A 177 12.13 20.88 7.55
C ARG A 177 12.34 19.88 8.70
N PHE A 178 12.46 18.59 8.39
CA PHE A 178 12.70 17.53 9.37
C PHE A 178 13.86 16.63 8.92
N GLU A 179 14.48 15.93 9.85
CA GLU A 179 15.63 15.06 9.55
C GLU A 179 15.20 13.79 8.79
N THR A 180 14.20 13.08 9.29
CA THR A 180 13.78 11.74 8.78
C THR A 180 12.49 11.77 7.97
N VAL A 181 11.80 12.91 7.92
CA VAL A 181 10.50 13.07 7.23
C VAL A 181 10.61 14.16 6.18
N GLY A 182 10.12 13.88 4.98
CA GLY A 182 9.91 14.86 3.91
C GLY A 182 8.49 15.41 3.97
N VAL A 183 8.30 16.59 3.40
CA VAL A 183 7.00 17.27 3.31
C VAL A 183 6.76 17.71 1.87
N ILE A 184 5.55 17.51 1.39
CA ILE A 184 5.06 18.07 0.13
C ILE A 184 4.14 19.24 0.48
N PRO A 185 4.60 20.51 0.31
CA PRO A 185 3.76 21.69 0.54
C PRO A 185 2.84 21.91 -0.67
N ASN A 186 1.62 21.35 -0.62
CA ASN A 186 0.72 21.40 -1.77
C ASN A 186 0.06 22.76 -1.97
N GLN A 187 -0.21 23.08 -3.24
CA GLN A 187 -1.16 24.10 -3.62
C GLN A 187 -2.57 23.48 -3.78
N PRO A 188 -3.64 24.24 -3.57
CA PRO A 188 -5.00 23.72 -3.69
C PRO A 188 -5.44 23.58 -5.16
N GLU A 189 -4.78 22.68 -5.87
CA GLU A 189 -5.09 22.37 -7.26
C GLU A 189 -6.11 21.24 -7.35
N PHE A 190 -7.31 21.56 -7.84
CA PHE A 190 -8.38 20.58 -8.08
C PHE A 190 -9.42 21.15 -9.04
N ASP A 191 -10.12 20.27 -9.75
CA ASP A 191 -11.29 20.61 -10.54
C ASP A 191 -12.56 20.31 -9.72
N GLY A 192 -13.17 21.37 -9.16
CA GLY A 192 -14.35 21.23 -8.30
C GLY A 192 -15.54 20.60 -9.03
N ALA A 193 -15.74 20.92 -10.31
CA ALA A 193 -16.85 20.39 -11.10
C ALA A 193 -16.68 18.87 -11.32
N LYS A 194 -15.47 18.41 -11.62
CA LYS A 194 -15.18 16.97 -11.75
C LYS A 194 -15.31 16.22 -10.43
N LEU A 195 -14.95 16.83 -9.30
CA LEU A 195 -15.16 16.23 -7.98
C LEU A 195 -16.65 16.05 -7.67
N ASP A 196 -17.48 17.05 -8.00
CA ASP A 196 -18.93 16.96 -7.81
C ASP A 196 -19.54 15.92 -8.77
N GLU A 197 -19.14 15.90 -10.05
CA GLU A 197 -19.55 14.86 -11.01
C GLU A 197 -19.20 13.45 -10.55
N PHE A 198 -18.02 13.27 -9.94
CA PHE A 198 -17.62 11.99 -9.37
C PHE A 198 -18.53 11.56 -8.22
N MET A 199 -18.86 12.47 -7.29
CA MET A 199 -19.77 12.19 -6.18
C MET A 199 -21.19 11.85 -6.64
N ASP A 200 -21.70 12.62 -7.61
CA ASP A 200 -23.00 12.37 -8.23
C ASP A 200 -23.04 11.00 -8.94
N GLY A 201 -21.94 10.66 -9.64
CA GLY A 201 -21.77 9.37 -10.28
C GLY A 201 -21.77 8.20 -9.28
N ILE A 202 -21.07 8.34 -8.16
CA ILE A 202 -21.10 7.34 -7.06
C ILE A 202 -22.49 7.23 -6.45
N ALA A 203 -23.16 8.35 -6.18
CA ALA A 203 -24.52 8.36 -5.66
C ALA A 203 -25.50 7.64 -6.60
N ALA A 204 -25.44 7.96 -7.89
CA ALA A 204 -26.25 7.31 -8.92
C ALA A 204 -26.01 5.80 -9.03
N LEU A 205 -24.76 5.34 -8.90
CA LEU A 205 -24.45 3.91 -8.86
C LEU A 205 -25.04 3.21 -7.61
N ARG A 206 -24.99 3.88 -6.47
CA ARG A 206 -25.57 3.33 -5.21
C ARG A 206 -27.09 3.19 -5.27
N GLU A 207 -27.79 4.07 -6.00
CA GLU A 207 -29.23 4.00 -6.20
C GLU A 207 -29.65 2.92 -7.20
N LYS A 208 -28.74 2.51 -8.10
CA LYS A 208 -29.00 1.40 -9.02
C LYS A 208 -29.01 0.08 -8.26
N SER A 209 -29.98 -0.77 -8.58
CA SER A 209 -30.05 -2.13 -8.03
C SER A 209 -28.93 -3.06 -8.58
N THR A 210 -28.32 -2.69 -9.69
CA THR A 210 -27.24 -3.45 -10.35
C THR A 210 -26.17 -2.48 -10.86
N TRP A 211 -24.92 -2.74 -10.51
CA TRP A 211 -23.72 -2.08 -11.04
C TRP A 211 -22.59 -3.11 -11.13
N ASN A 212 -21.62 -2.85 -11.95
CA ASN A 212 -20.45 -3.72 -12.13
C ASN A 212 -19.15 -2.95 -11.88
N LYS A 213 -18.04 -3.66 -11.92
CA LYS A 213 -16.72 -3.10 -11.68
C LYS A 213 -16.36 -2.02 -12.70
N GLU A 214 -16.71 -2.24 -13.97
CA GLU A 214 -16.43 -1.33 -15.09
C GLU A 214 -17.11 0.03 -14.89
N ASP A 215 -18.32 0.07 -14.32
CA ASP A 215 -19.03 1.30 -14.00
C ASP A 215 -18.22 2.16 -13.01
N ILE A 216 -17.66 1.53 -11.97
CA ILE A 216 -16.84 2.20 -10.96
C ILE A 216 -15.51 2.66 -11.57
N VAL A 217 -14.82 1.77 -12.27
CA VAL A 217 -13.51 2.06 -12.91
C VAL A 217 -13.64 3.25 -13.86
N LYS A 218 -14.73 3.36 -14.61
CA LYS A 218 -15.00 4.48 -15.51
C LYS A 218 -15.09 5.82 -14.77
N LEU A 219 -15.75 5.87 -13.62
CA LEU A 219 -15.82 7.10 -12.80
C LEU A 219 -14.42 7.53 -12.34
N TYR A 220 -13.57 6.56 -11.96
CA TYR A 220 -12.20 6.85 -11.56
C TYR A 220 -11.37 7.39 -12.71
N PHE A 221 -11.45 6.82 -13.91
CA PHE A 221 -10.76 7.33 -15.09
C PHE A 221 -11.24 8.73 -15.51
N ASN A 222 -12.51 9.04 -15.34
CA ASN A 222 -13.03 10.37 -15.68
C ASN A 222 -12.42 11.46 -14.77
N LEU A 223 -12.23 11.15 -13.48
CA LEU A 223 -11.64 12.09 -12.52
C LEU A 223 -10.11 12.08 -12.54
N LEU A 224 -9.50 10.91 -12.76
CA LEU A 224 -8.04 10.69 -12.79
C LEU A 224 -7.62 10.13 -14.16
N PRO A 225 -7.46 10.97 -15.19
CA PRO A 225 -7.07 10.50 -16.53
C PRO A 225 -5.71 9.78 -16.56
N GLU A 226 -4.80 10.12 -15.61
CA GLU A 226 -3.49 9.50 -15.43
C GLU A 226 -3.53 8.13 -14.71
N PHE A 227 -4.70 7.70 -14.26
CA PHE A 227 -4.85 6.42 -13.56
C PHE A 227 -4.43 5.25 -14.45
N ALA A 228 -3.28 4.66 -14.16
CA ALA A 228 -2.65 3.60 -14.96
C ALA A 228 -3.15 2.19 -14.56
N HIS A 229 -4.45 2.02 -14.38
CA HIS A 229 -5.04 0.74 -13.98
C HIS A 229 -4.84 -0.34 -15.04
N LYS A 230 -4.23 -1.45 -14.64
CA LYS A 230 -4.07 -2.66 -15.47
C LYS A 230 -4.79 -3.81 -14.80
N GLU A 231 -5.88 -4.25 -15.41
CA GLU A 231 -6.66 -5.39 -14.92
C GLU A 231 -6.08 -6.69 -15.46
N THR A 232 -5.68 -7.60 -14.57
CA THR A 232 -5.22 -8.95 -14.93
C THR A 232 -6.22 -10.03 -14.53
N GLY A 233 -7.27 -9.67 -13.79
CA GLY A 233 -8.26 -10.61 -13.26
C GLY A 233 -7.74 -11.49 -12.12
N LYS A 234 -6.52 -11.22 -11.62
CA LYS A 234 -5.91 -11.96 -10.52
C LYS A 234 -5.72 -11.04 -9.32
N TYR A 235 -6.15 -11.49 -8.16
CA TYR A 235 -6.12 -10.73 -6.92
C TYR A 235 -5.35 -11.48 -5.84
N LEU A 236 -4.67 -10.75 -4.98
CA LEU A 236 -3.81 -11.30 -3.93
C LEU A 236 -4.59 -12.25 -3.00
N ASP A 237 -5.82 -11.90 -2.65
CA ASP A 237 -6.70 -12.69 -1.77
C ASP A 237 -7.03 -14.10 -2.31
N GLN A 238 -6.83 -14.33 -3.60
CA GLN A 238 -7.05 -15.64 -4.23
C GLN A 238 -5.88 -16.62 -4.04
N ARG A 239 -4.75 -16.13 -3.53
CA ARG A 239 -3.50 -16.89 -3.35
C ARG A 239 -3.06 -17.05 -1.89
N MET A 240 -3.88 -16.59 -0.97
CA MET A 240 -3.59 -16.66 0.46
C MET A 240 -4.35 -17.78 1.17
#